data_7c4134a34ec79e95de293da3b239e63e
#
_entry.id   7c4134a34ec79e95de293da3b239e63e
#
_cell.length_a   1.000
_cell.length_b   1.000
_cell.length_c   1.000
_cell.angle_alpha   90.00
_cell.angle_beta   90.00
_cell.angle_gamma   90.00
#
_symmetry.space_group_name_H-M   'P 1'
#
loop_
_entity.id
_entity.type
_entity.pdbx_description
1 polymer ?
#
loop_
_entity_poly.entity_id
_entity_poly.type
_entity_poly.pdbx_seq_one_letter_code
_entity_poly.pdbx_strand_id
1 'polypeptide(L)'
;MHRRLARNLTVEGALRKVLAYSRFSQKEINIALAREALKDLLSIQNRQVSVENIQKTVADFYKIKVADMYSKKRPASIARPRQIAMYLAKEMTQKSLPEIGDNFGGRDHTTVLHAVRKIGGERQKNTELNQQLHVLEQTLKG
;
A
#
# COMPACT_ATOMS: atom_id res chain seq x y z
N MET A 1 9.92 22.05 13.44
CA MET A 1 9.86 21.42 13.09
C MET A 1 10.16 20.84 12.39
N HIS A 2 10.15 20.83 12.44
CA HIS A 2 10.22 20.18 11.81
C HIS A 2 10.35 19.29 11.34
N ARG A 3 10.24 18.86 11.30
CA ARG A 3 10.22 17.98 11.11
C ARG A 3 10.12 17.25 10.39
N ARG A 4 10.04 17.01 9.99
CA ARG A 4 9.67 16.30 9.54
C ARG A 4 9.88 15.75 8.63
N LEU A 5 10.33 15.69 8.12
CA LEU A 5 10.41 14.94 7.57
C LEU A 5 10.14 14.61 6.30
N ALA A 6 10.68 13.86 5.82
CA ALA A 6 10.45 13.43 4.54
C ALA A 6 9.08 13.09 4.36
N ARG A 7 8.60 12.73 5.36
CA ARG A 7 7.35 12.54 5.37
C ARG A 7 6.69 13.76 5.44
N ASN A 8 7.25 14.75 5.23
CA ASN A 8 6.74 15.92 5.20
C ASN A 8 5.70 16.14 4.29
N LEU A 9 4.95 15.20 3.88
CA LEU A 9 3.72 15.28 3.24
C LEU A 9 2.71 15.67 4.26
N THR A 10 2.89 16.78 4.88
CA THR A 10 2.00 17.31 5.88
C THR A 10 1.36 18.57 5.33
N VAL A 11 0.27 18.98 5.93
CA VAL A 11 -0.37 20.25 5.57
C VAL A 11 0.61 21.39 5.75
N GLU A 12 1.40 21.32 6.78
CA GLU A 12 2.42 22.31 7.04
C GLU A 12 3.44 22.41 5.91
N GLY A 13 3.91 21.29 5.40
CA GLY A 13 4.81 21.27 4.26
C GLY A 13 4.19 21.85 3.01
N ALA A 14 2.92 21.55 2.78
CA ALA A 14 2.19 22.09 1.63
C ALA A 14 2.05 23.60 1.75
N LEU A 15 1.76 24.11 2.95
CA LEU A 15 1.63 25.54 3.17
C LEU A 15 2.93 26.26 2.93
N ARG A 16 4.05 25.70 3.36
CA ARG A 16 5.36 26.29 3.10
C ARG A 16 5.64 26.39 1.62
N LYS A 17 5.27 25.39 0.88
CA LYS A 17 5.45 25.40 -0.56
C LYS A 17 4.62 26.48 -1.21
N VAL A 18 3.39 26.66 -0.76
CA VAL A 18 2.51 27.70 -1.27
C VAL A 18 3.05 29.08 -0.92
N LEU A 19 3.53 29.26 0.30
CA LEU A 19 4.12 30.53 0.71
C LEU A 19 5.35 30.89 -0.11
N ALA A 20 6.23 29.94 -0.33
CA ALA A 20 7.43 30.15 -1.11
C ALA A 20 7.07 30.52 -2.54
N TYR A 21 6.12 29.82 -3.12
CA TYR A 21 5.69 30.10 -4.48
C TYR A 21 5.07 31.50 -4.58
N SER A 22 4.22 31.84 -3.61
CA SER A 22 3.56 33.14 -3.57
C SER A 22 4.57 34.28 -3.49
N ARG A 23 5.58 34.16 -2.63
CA ARG A 23 6.60 35.17 -2.52
C ARG A 23 7.37 35.31 -3.81
N PHE A 24 7.69 34.20 -4.43
CA PHE A 24 8.52 34.20 -5.62
C PHE A 24 7.78 34.82 -6.79
N SER A 25 6.52 34.51 -6.95
CA SER A 25 5.69 35.01 -8.04
C SER A 25 4.99 36.31 -7.70
N GLN A 26 5.15 36.79 -6.47
CA GLN A 26 4.48 37.99 -5.96
C GLN A 26 2.97 37.92 -6.08
N LYS A 27 2.44 36.74 -5.98
CA LYS A 27 1.00 36.54 -5.97
C LYS A 27 0.55 36.24 -4.56
N GLU A 28 -0.65 36.66 -4.27
CA GLU A 28 -1.21 36.36 -2.97
C GLU A 28 -1.61 34.88 -2.90
N ILE A 29 -1.50 34.33 -1.71
CA ILE A 29 -1.94 32.98 -1.47
C ILE A 29 -3.44 32.96 -1.55
N ASN A 30 -4.00 32.09 -2.34
CA ASN A 30 -5.44 31.95 -2.45
C ASN A 30 -5.82 30.49 -2.33
N ILE A 31 -7.12 30.25 -2.20
CA ILE A 31 -7.67 28.92 -1.99
C ILE A 31 -7.34 27.99 -3.16
N ALA A 32 -7.36 28.51 -4.36
CA ALA A 32 -7.07 27.71 -5.53
C ALA A 32 -5.63 27.20 -5.53
N LEU A 33 -4.68 28.05 -5.18
CA LEU A 33 -3.28 27.68 -5.12
C LEU A 33 -3.01 26.66 -4.01
N ALA A 34 -3.62 26.89 -2.84
CA ALA A 34 -3.49 25.96 -1.73
C ALA A 34 -4.11 24.60 -2.05
N ARG A 35 -5.27 24.63 -2.71
CA ARG A 35 -5.97 23.42 -3.09
C ARG A 35 -5.15 22.60 -4.07
N GLU A 36 -4.49 23.25 -5.01
CA GLU A 36 -3.66 22.59 -5.99
C GLU A 36 -2.46 21.92 -5.34
N ALA A 37 -1.80 22.61 -4.41
CA ALA A 37 -0.67 22.05 -3.69
C ALA A 37 -1.09 20.82 -2.87
N LEU A 38 -2.24 20.90 -2.20
CA LEU A 38 -2.75 19.75 -1.44
C LEU A 38 -3.16 18.60 -2.34
N LYS A 39 -3.71 18.91 -3.49
CA LYS A 39 -4.09 17.88 -4.45
C LYS A 39 -2.88 17.10 -4.94
N ASP A 40 -1.77 17.78 -5.18
CA ASP A 40 -0.52 17.11 -5.57
C ASP A 40 -0.03 16.16 -4.49
N LEU A 41 -0.07 16.60 -3.24
CA LEU A 41 0.32 15.74 -2.13
C LEU A 41 -0.57 14.52 -2.00
N LEU A 42 -1.88 14.72 -2.10
CA LEU A 42 -2.84 13.61 -2.03
C LEU A 42 -2.66 12.64 -3.19
N SER A 43 -2.35 13.16 -4.36
CA SER A 43 -2.08 12.34 -5.52
C SER A 43 -0.85 11.46 -5.33
N ILE A 44 0.20 12.02 -4.74
CA ILE A 44 1.41 11.26 -4.43
C ILE A 44 1.10 10.15 -3.43
N GLN A 45 0.33 10.45 -2.38
CA GLN A 45 -0.07 9.45 -1.41
C GLN A 45 -0.98 8.38 -2.01
N ASN A 46 -1.89 8.78 -2.87
CA ASN A 46 -2.83 7.85 -3.48
C ASN A 46 -2.23 6.98 -4.56
N ARG A 47 -1.04 7.32 -5.05
CA ARG A 47 -0.33 6.46 -5.95
C ARG A 47 0.23 5.30 -5.25
N GLN A 48 0.02 5.22 -3.93
CA GLN A 48 0.58 4.18 -3.21
C GLN A 48 0.01 2.89 -3.69
N VAL A 49 0.04 1.96 -2.96
CA VAL A 49 -0.13 0.60 -3.28
C VAL A 49 -1.57 0.26 -3.60
N SER A 50 -1.81 -0.35 -4.73
CA SER A 50 -3.11 -0.91 -5.05
C SER A 50 -3.07 -2.42 -4.81
N VAL A 51 -4.23 -3.03 -4.61
CA VAL A 51 -4.31 -4.48 -4.45
C VAL A 51 -3.75 -5.19 -5.68
N GLU A 52 -4.01 -4.64 -6.86
CA GLU A 52 -3.51 -5.22 -8.10
C GLU A 52 -1.99 -5.23 -8.16
N ASN A 53 -1.35 -4.14 -7.73
CA ASN A 53 0.09 -4.07 -7.68
C ASN A 53 0.66 -5.06 -6.66
N ILE A 54 0.00 -5.22 -5.53
CA ILE A 54 0.39 -6.19 -4.53
C ILE A 54 0.36 -7.60 -5.13
N GLN A 55 -0.70 -7.94 -5.84
CA GLN A 55 -0.84 -9.24 -6.45
C GLN A 55 0.26 -9.49 -7.48
N LYS A 56 0.55 -8.52 -8.31
CA LYS A 56 1.62 -8.65 -9.31
C LYS A 56 2.98 -8.81 -8.66
N THR A 57 3.28 -7.97 -7.69
CA THR A 57 4.58 -7.99 -7.03
C THR A 57 4.80 -9.30 -6.28
N VAL A 58 3.79 -9.76 -5.56
CA VAL A 58 3.88 -11.04 -4.84
C VAL A 58 4.01 -12.21 -5.81
N ALA A 59 3.24 -12.19 -6.89
CA ALA A 59 3.31 -13.24 -7.90
C ALA A 59 4.71 -13.31 -8.51
N ASP A 60 5.29 -12.18 -8.84
CA ASP A 60 6.65 -12.13 -9.39
C ASP A 60 7.67 -12.62 -8.38
N PHE A 61 7.51 -12.21 -7.13
CA PHE A 61 8.46 -12.58 -6.08
C PHE A 61 8.50 -14.10 -5.86
N TYR A 62 7.33 -14.73 -5.87
CA TYR A 62 7.23 -16.17 -5.64
C TYR A 62 7.14 -16.99 -6.94
N LYS A 63 7.27 -16.30 -8.08
CA LYS A 63 7.29 -16.93 -9.41
C LYS A 63 6.05 -17.75 -9.70
N ILE A 64 4.90 -17.17 -9.41
CA ILE A 64 3.61 -17.76 -9.79
C ILE A 64 2.90 -16.76 -10.70
N LYS A 65 1.76 -17.17 -11.23
CA LYS A 65 0.98 -16.31 -12.13
C LYS A 65 0.05 -15.42 -11.34
N VAL A 66 -0.18 -14.21 -11.84
CA VAL A 66 -1.15 -13.30 -11.21
C VAL A 66 -2.52 -13.97 -11.14
N ALA A 67 -2.87 -14.75 -12.16
CA ALA A 67 -4.16 -15.47 -12.17
C ALA A 67 -4.30 -16.43 -11.00
N ASP A 68 -3.20 -16.90 -10.44
CA ASP A 68 -3.24 -17.79 -9.27
C ASP A 68 -3.77 -17.07 -8.04
N MET A 69 -3.75 -15.75 -8.04
CA MET A 69 -4.32 -14.97 -6.93
C MET A 69 -5.83 -15.07 -6.88
N TYR A 70 -6.46 -15.32 -8.03
CA TYR A 70 -7.91 -15.42 -8.12
C TYR A 70 -8.38 -16.88 -8.18
N SER A 71 -7.47 -17.81 -8.39
CA SER A 71 -7.84 -19.20 -8.61
C SER A 71 -8.21 -19.89 -7.32
N LYS A 72 -8.87 -21.03 -7.44
CA LYS A 72 -9.22 -21.86 -6.29
C LYS A 72 -8.21 -22.96 -6.04
N LYS A 73 -7.04 -22.87 -6.68
CA LYS A 73 -5.98 -23.87 -6.50
C LYS A 73 -5.50 -23.85 -5.06
N ARG A 74 -5.25 -25.03 -4.51
CA ARG A 74 -4.92 -25.19 -3.11
C ARG A 74 -3.46 -25.54 -2.79
N PRO A 75 -2.58 -25.93 -3.75
CA PRO A 75 -1.21 -26.27 -3.38
C PRO A 75 -0.57 -25.12 -2.60
N ALA A 76 0.24 -25.45 -1.61
CA ALA A 76 0.87 -24.46 -0.74
C ALA A 76 1.72 -23.46 -1.54
N SER A 77 2.31 -23.90 -2.63
CA SER A 77 3.11 -23.04 -3.49
C SER A 77 2.31 -21.90 -4.11
N ILE A 78 0.98 -22.01 -4.13
CA ILE A 78 0.08 -20.98 -4.64
C ILE A 78 -0.69 -20.33 -3.49
N ALA A 79 -1.17 -21.15 -2.56
CA ALA A 79 -1.98 -20.64 -1.45
C ALA A 79 -1.17 -19.74 -0.53
N ARG A 80 0.09 -20.07 -0.28
CA ARG A 80 0.92 -19.28 0.60
C ARG A 80 1.20 -17.87 0.06
N PRO A 81 1.66 -17.71 -1.18
CA PRO A 81 1.81 -16.37 -1.76
C PRO A 81 0.50 -15.59 -1.75
N ARG A 82 -0.61 -16.28 -2.00
CA ARG A 82 -1.93 -15.63 -1.98
C ARG A 82 -2.25 -15.07 -0.59
N GLN A 83 -1.97 -15.83 0.46
CA GLN A 83 -2.16 -15.40 1.83
C GLN A 83 -1.27 -14.18 2.14
N ILE A 84 -0.05 -14.21 1.69
CA ILE A 84 0.88 -13.09 1.86
C ILE A 84 0.35 -11.84 1.14
N ALA A 85 -0.19 -12.01 -0.06
CA ALA A 85 -0.77 -10.89 -0.79
C ALA A 85 -1.99 -10.31 -0.06
N MET A 86 -2.83 -11.16 0.52
CA MET A 86 -3.97 -10.69 1.32
C MET A 86 -3.51 -9.90 2.55
N TYR A 87 -2.48 -10.40 3.21
CA TYR A 87 -1.91 -9.72 4.37
C TYR A 87 -1.40 -8.33 3.97
N LEU A 88 -0.63 -8.24 2.90
CA LEU A 88 -0.11 -6.97 2.43
C LEU A 88 -1.23 -6.02 1.99
N ALA A 89 -2.26 -6.57 1.36
CA ALA A 89 -3.41 -5.76 0.95
C ALA A 89 -4.08 -5.11 2.16
N LYS A 90 -4.20 -5.85 3.26
CA LYS A 90 -4.79 -5.30 4.47
C LYS A 90 -3.88 -4.26 5.13
N GLU A 91 -2.58 -4.53 5.15
CA GLU A 91 -1.63 -3.65 5.82
C GLU A 91 -1.30 -2.39 5.03
N MET A 92 -1.32 -2.45 3.73
CA MET A 92 -0.84 -1.37 2.87
C MET A 92 -1.92 -0.60 2.15
N THR A 93 -3.18 -1.01 2.25
CA THR A 93 -4.29 -0.31 1.62
C THR A 93 -5.38 0.00 2.63
N GLN A 94 -6.35 0.81 2.22
CA GLN A 94 -7.49 1.13 3.06
C GLN A 94 -8.69 0.21 2.78
N LYS A 95 -8.46 -0.87 2.02
CA LYS A 95 -9.54 -1.78 1.67
C LYS A 95 -10.02 -2.59 2.87
N SER A 96 -11.31 -2.85 2.90
CA SER A 96 -11.90 -3.71 3.94
C SER A 96 -11.66 -5.17 3.60
N LEU A 97 -11.87 -6.04 4.58
CA LEU A 97 -11.73 -7.48 4.36
C LEU A 97 -12.63 -8.00 3.24
N PRO A 98 -13.92 -7.61 3.17
CA PRO A 98 -14.75 -8.03 2.05
C PRO A 98 -14.26 -7.54 0.70
N GLU A 99 -13.77 -6.30 0.63
CA GLU A 99 -13.23 -5.75 -0.62
C GLU A 99 -11.99 -6.53 -1.07
N ILE A 100 -11.12 -6.86 -0.13
CA ILE A 100 -9.94 -7.67 -0.44
C ILE A 100 -10.36 -9.05 -0.93
N GLY A 101 -11.33 -9.67 -0.27
CA GLY A 101 -11.85 -10.95 -0.70
C GLY A 101 -12.35 -10.93 -2.14
N ASP A 102 -13.06 -9.88 -2.50
CA ASP A 102 -13.54 -9.72 -3.87
C ASP A 102 -12.39 -9.62 -4.87
N ASN A 103 -11.30 -8.97 -4.49
CA ASN A 103 -10.13 -8.85 -5.36
C ASN A 103 -9.35 -10.16 -5.48
N PHE A 104 -9.62 -11.12 -4.63
CA PHE A 104 -8.97 -12.42 -4.65
C PHE A 104 -9.93 -13.52 -5.08
N GLY A 105 -10.73 -13.26 -6.08
CA GLY A 105 -11.60 -14.25 -6.67
C GLY A 105 -12.90 -14.48 -5.91
N GLY A 106 -13.38 -13.49 -5.21
CA GLY A 106 -14.63 -13.60 -4.49
C GLY A 106 -14.54 -14.43 -3.22
N ARG A 107 -13.42 -14.35 -2.53
CA ARG A 107 -13.25 -15.08 -1.27
C ARG A 107 -13.95 -14.37 -0.14
N ASP A 108 -14.43 -15.17 0.82
CA ASP A 108 -15.10 -14.67 1.99
C ASP A 108 -14.16 -13.83 2.85
N HIS A 109 -14.69 -12.82 3.52
CA HIS A 109 -13.91 -11.96 4.40
C HIS A 109 -13.22 -12.74 5.53
N THR A 110 -13.82 -13.85 5.99
CA THR A 110 -13.19 -14.69 7.01
C THR A 110 -11.93 -15.36 6.49
N THR A 111 -11.90 -15.74 5.23
CA THR A 111 -10.71 -16.31 4.60
C THR A 111 -9.59 -15.29 4.59
N VAL A 112 -9.91 -14.04 4.26
CA VAL A 112 -8.92 -12.94 4.28
C VAL A 112 -8.44 -12.70 5.70
N LEU A 113 -9.36 -12.68 6.66
CA LEU A 113 -9.01 -12.46 8.06
C LEU A 113 -8.05 -13.53 8.57
N HIS A 114 -8.32 -14.80 8.24
CA HIS A 114 -7.43 -15.89 8.64
C HIS A 114 -6.04 -15.73 8.03
N ALA A 115 -5.96 -15.34 6.76
CA ALA A 115 -4.68 -15.11 6.10
C ALA A 115 -3.91 -13.98 6.78
N VAL A 116 -4.58 -12.88 7.06
CA VAL A 116 -3.97 -11.72 7.71
C VAL A 116 -3.42 -12.11 9.09
N ARG A 117 -4.20 -12.83 9.86
CA ARG A 117 -3.78 -13.26 11.21
C ARG A 117 -2.65 -14.26 11.16
N LYS A 118 -2.72 -15.21 10.23
CA LYS A 118 -1.70 -16.24 10.08
C LYS A 118 -0.36 -15.63 9.70
N ILE A 119 -0.34 -14.84 8.66
CA ILE A 119 0.91 -14.23 8.17
C ILE A 119 1.44 -13.22 9.19
N GLY A 120 0.58 -12.41 9.77
CA GLY A 120 0.99 -11.46 10.79
C GLY A 120 1.61 -12.13 12.01
N GLY A 121 1.02 -13.24 12.44
CA GLY A 121 1.56 -14.00 13.56
C GLY A 121 2.88 -14.68 13.24
N GLU A 122 2.98 -15.27 12.04
CA GLU A 122 4.22 -15.91 11.61
C GLU A 122 5.34 -14.91 11.42
N ARG A 123 5.01 -13.71 10.96
CA ARG A 123 5.99 -12.65 10.75
C ARG A 123 6.77 -12.34 12.02
N GLN A 124 6.10 -12.37 13.15
CA GLN A 124 6.73 -12.06 14.42
C GLN A 124 7.68 -13.15 14.90
N LYS A 125 7.50 -14.37 14.44
CA LYS A 125 8.28 -15.52 14.88
C LYS A 125 9.30 -15.98 13.84
N ASN A 126 9.12 -15.60 12.60
CA ASN A 126 9.95 -16.08 11.50
C ASN A 126 10.70 -14.93 10.87
N THR A 127 11.97 -14.84 11.14
CA THR A 127 12.81 -13.76 10.65
C THR A 127 12.88 -13.74 9.13
N GLU A 128 12.93 -14.91 8.50
CA GLU A 128 13.00 -15.01 7.06
C GLU A 128 11.72 -14.45 6.41
N LEU A 129 10.57 -14.82 6.94
CA LEU A 129 9.31 -14.31 6.44
C LEU A 129 9.24 -12.80 6.63
N ASN A 130 9.66 -12.31 7.78
CA ASN A 130 9.68 -10.88 8.06
C ASN A 130 10.55 -10.13 7.04
N GLN A 131 11.70 -10.68 6.69
CA GLN A 131 12.57 -10.07 5.71
C GLN A 131 11.94 -10.08 4.32
N GLN A 132 11.31 -11.18 3.93
CA GLN A 132 10.62 -11.25 2.64
C GLN A 132 9.50 -10.23 2.56
N LEU A 133 8.72 -10.12 3.61
CA LEU A 133 7.63 -9.14 3.67
C LEU A 133 8.18 -7.71 3.60
N HIS A 134 9.29 -7.48 4.27
CA HIS A 134 9.92 -6.17 4.25
C HIS A 134 10.38 -5.79 2.84
N VAL A 135 11.00 -6.73 2.14
CA VAL A 135 11.42 -6.51 0.75
C VAL A 135 10.22 -6.21 -0.14
N LEU A 136 9.15 -6.97 0.02
CA LEU A 136 7.93 -6.75 -0.75
C LEU A 136 7.32 -5.37 -0.46
N GLU A 137 7.27 -5.00 0.80
CA GLU A 137 6.76 -3.69 1.21
C GLU A 137 7.58 -2.56 0.61
N GLN A 138 8.90 -2.69 0.63
CA GLN A 138 9.78 -1.67 0.06
C GLN A 138 9.63 -1.59 -1.46
N THR A 139 9.54 -2.72 -2.12
CA THR A 139 9.31 -2.76 -3.57
C THR A 139 8.01 -2.08 -3.95
N LEU A 140 6.96 -2.31 -3.18
CA LEU A 140 5.65 -1.72 -3.44
C LEU A 140 5.61 -0.23 -3.16
N LYS A 141 6.38 0.24 -2.19
CA LYS A 141 6.44 1.65 -1.88
C LYS A 141 7.33 2.43 -2.83
N GLY A 142 8.29 1.75 -3.40
CA GLY A 142 9.19 2.34 -4.37
C GLY A 142 8.54 2.69 -5.65
#